data_2ba1bec1807bce62cdc7c2278087d857
#
_entry.id   2ba1bec1807bce62cdc7c2278087d857
#
_cell.length_a   1.000
_cell.length_b   1.000
_cell.length_c   1.000
_cell.angle_alpha   90.00
_cell.angle_beta   90.00
_cell.angle_gamma   90.00
#
_symmetry.space_group_name_H-M   'P 1'
#
loop_
_entity.id
_entity.type
_entity.pdbx_description
1 polymer ?
#
loop_
_entity_poly.entity_id
_entity_poly.type
_entity_poly.pdbx_seq_one_letter_code
_entity_poly.pdbx_strand_id
1 'polypeptide(L)'
;NSREPYGKNKVQYTDDQFNWWQYETSHFVLYYYGKSRESAKFIAEIAESENKAIQKLFEFHLRDKIELVLYADPSDHAQTNINLDGIWPEKKWKTLPRLKGQKILLFFDGNHSLLRNMLRSGLIQLYFASFFDGTALQDAVQQVVDFQLEAWFEEGLLRYLTYGWDQEAERAFLQQWKGQSFSKFSAQCPSLAGVSFWNFVVHHYGEQSISNWLYITRIHKDVEDAAQIVFSQSF
;
A
#
# COMPACT_ATOMS: atom_id res chain seq x y z
N ASN A 1 -9.00 -9.73 33.55
CA ASN A 1 -9.57 -10.52 32.47
C ASN A 1 -9.46 -9.71 31.18
N SER A 2 -8.29 -9.72 30.57
CA SER A 2 -8.13 -9.25 29.20
C SER A 2 -8.87 -10.27 28.31
N ARG A 3 -10.00 -9.88 27.78
CA ARG A 3 -10.66 -10.67 26.74
C ARG A 3 -9.79 -10.59 25.50
N GLU A 4 -9.17 -11.69 25.16
CA GLU A 4 -8.41 -11.76 23.92
C GLU A 4 -9.29 -11.47 22.71
N PRO A 5 -8.88 -10.61 21.79
CA PRO A 5 -9.68 -10.20 20.64
C PRO A 5 -10.07 -11.36 19.71
N TYR A 6 -9.36 -12.47 19.77
CA TYR A 6 -9.61 -13.66 18.97
C TYR A 6 -10.96 -14.33 19.14
N GLY A 7 -11.44 -14.43 20.38
CA GLY A 7 -12.60 -15.24 20.69
C GLY A 7 -13.88 -14.78 20.01
N LYS A 8 -13.98 -13.50 19.75
CA LYS A 8 -15.15 -12.91 19.13
C LYS A 8 -15.22 -13.14 17.62
N ASN A 9 -14.08 -13.20 16.97
CA ASN A 9 -14.02 -13.26 15.52
C ASN A 9 -14.23 -14.68 14.96
N LYS A 10 -13.76 -15.70 15.68
CA LYS A 10 -13.99 -17.10 15.29
C LYS A 10 -15.47 -17.46 15.23
N VAL A 11 -16.28 -16.88 16.10
CA VAL A 11 -17.73 -17.15 16.15
C VAL A 11 -18.44 -16.49 14.97
N GLN A 12 -18.03 -15.29 14.59
CA GLN A 12 -18.65 -14.54 13.49
C GLN A 12 -18.46 -15.17 12.12
N TYR A 13 -17.30 -15.79 11.86
CA TYR A 13 -16.98 -16.39 10.56
C TYR A 13 -17.41 -17.85 10.42
N THR A 14 -17.91 -18.46 11.47
CA THR A 14 -18.51 -19.81 11.42
C THR A 14 -20.02 -19.77 11.25
N ASP A 15 -20.63 -18.59 11.21
CA ASP A 15 -22.06 -18.42 11.04
C ASP A 15 -22.46 -18.62 9.57
N ASP A 16 -23.60 -19.27 9.31
CA ASP A 16 -24.17 -19.53 7.97
C ASP A 16 -24.43 -18.26 7.13
N GLN A 17 -24.33 -17.09 7.74
CA GLN A 17 -24.45 -15.80 7.06
C GLN A 17 -23.25 -15.51 6.14
N PHE A 18 -22.10 -16.12 6.37
CA PHE A 18 -20.87 -15.89 5.59
C PHE A 18 -20.66 -17.00 4.54
N ASN A 19 -21.61 -17.11 3.60
CA ASN A 19 -21.40 -17.92 2.41
C ASN A 19 -20.42 -17.17 1.48
N TRP A 20 -19.16 -17.59 1.49
CA TRP A 20 -18.11 -17.04 0.66
C TRP A 20 -18.21 -17.54 -0.78
N TRP A 21 -18.07 -16.59 -1.69
CA TRP A 21 -18.00 -16.81 -3.12
C TRP A 21 -16.64 -16.37 -3.65
N GLN A 22 -16.27 -16.89 -4.80
CA GLN A 22 -15.03 -16.57 -5.47
C GLN A 22 -15.32 -16.05 -6.89
N TYR A 23 -14.60 -15.00 -7.27
CA TYR A 23 -14.55 -14.49 -8.64
C TYR A 23 -13.09 -14.33 -9.07
N GLU A 24 -12.71 -14.90 -10.21
CA GLU A 24 -11.34 -14.95 -10.65
C GLU A 24 -11.14 -14.13 -11.92
N THR A 25 -10.02 -13.41 -11.98
CA THR A 25 -9.57 -12.63 -13.13
C THR A 25 -8.15 -13.06 -13.55
N SER A 26 -7.52 -12.29 -14.44
CA SER A 26 -6.15 -12.60 -14.87
C SER A 26 -5.14 -12.51 -13.72
N HIS A 27 -5.27 -11.49 -12.86
CA HIS A 27 -4.29 -11.23 -11.80
C HIS A 27 -4.86 -11.38 -10.39
N PHE A 28 -6.18 -11.58 -10.24
CA PHE A 28 -6.83 -11.59 -8.93
C PHE A 28 -7.70 -12.82 -8.70
N VAL A 29 -7.78 -13.20 -7.42
CA VAL A 29 -8.83 -14.07 -6.88
C VAL A 29 -9.59 -13.25 -5.83
N LEU A 30 -10.82 -12.85 -6.13
CA LEU A 30 -11.67 -12.06 -5.25
C LEU A 30 -12.59 -12.96 -4.45
N TYR A 31 -12.48 -12.95 -3.13
CA TYR A 31 -13.39 -13.60 -2.19
C TYR A 31 -14.38 -12.58 -1.64
N TYR A 32 -15.66 -12.91 -1.64
CA TYR A 32 -16.74 -12.02 -1.21
C TYR A 32 -17.93 -12.81 -0.64
N TYR A 33 -18.80 -12.14 0.10
CA TYR A 33 -20.02 -12.73 0.67
C TYR A 33 -21.18 -11.72 0.69
N GLY A 34 -22.40 -12.22 0.90
CA GLY A 34 -23.59 -11.41 1.14
C GLY A 34 -23.84 -10.37 0.05
N LYS A 35 -24.06 -9.13 0.44
CA LYS A 35 -24.36 -7.99 -0.44
C LYS A 35 -23.21 -7.60 -1.37
N SER A 36 -21.98 -8.00 -1.06
CA SER A 36 -20.82 -7.69 -1.89
C SER A 36 -20.80 -8.42 -3.23
N ARG A 37 -21.69 -9.40 -3.44
CA ARG A 37 -21.80 -10.14 -4.71
C ARG A 37 -22.08 -9.25 -5.91
N GLU A 38 -22.97 -8.26 -5.76
CA GLU A 38 -23.34 -7.35 -6.86
C GLU A 38 -22.16 -6.45 -7.25
N SER A 39 -21.31 -6.13 -6.29
CA SER A 39 -20.14 -5.27 -6.49
C SER A 39 -18.88 -6.02 -6.93
N ALA A 40 -18.85 -7.36 -6.79
CA ALA A 40 -17.62 -8.14 -6.96
C ALA A 40 -16.99 -7.98 -8.35
N LYS A 41 -17.79 -8.04 -9.41
CA LYS A 41 -17.31 -7.85 -10.79
C LYS A 41 -16.72 -6.47 -10.98
N PHE A 42 -17.43 -5.45 -10.55
CA PHE A 42 -16.98 -4.06 -10.63
C PHE A 42 -15.67 -3.83 -9.86
N ILE A 43 -15.55 -4.40 -8.66
CA ILE A 43 -14.34 -4.30 -7.84
C ILE A 43 -13.16 -5.01 -8.52
N ALA A 44 -13.39 -6.17 -9.12
CA ALA A 44 -12.39 -6.89 -9.89
C ALA A 44 -11.90 -6.09 -11.12
N GLU A 45 -12.80 -5.41 -11.81
CA GLU A 45 -12.45 -4.53 -12.94
C GLU A 45 -11.60 -3.32 -12.48
N ILE A 46 -11.94 -2.70 -11.34
CA ILE A 46 -11.11 -1.66 -10.74
C ILE A 46 -9.74 -2.22 -10.36
N ALA A 47 -9.69 -3.40 -9.75
CA ALA A 47 -8.44 -4.05 -9.34
C ALA A 47 -7.50 -4.27 -10.54
N GLU A 48 -8.01 -4.81 -11.64
CA GLU A 48 -7.23 -5.01 -12.87
C GLU A 48 -6.72 -3.66 -13.45
N SER A 49 -7.55 -2.62 -13.42
CA SER A 49 -7.16 -1.29 -13.89
C SER A 49 -6.04 -0.68 -13.04
N GLU A 50 -6.17 -0.74 -11.71
CA GLU A 50 -5.14 -0.23 -10.79
C GLU A 50 -3.86 -1.06 -10.88
N ASN A 51 -3.97 -2.38 -10.97
CA ASN A 51 -2.82 -3.27 -11.15
C ASN A 51 -2.03 -2.93 -12.41
N LYS A 52 -2.70 -2.73 -13.53
CA LYS A 52 -2.05 -2.34 -14.79
C LYS A 52 -1.27 -1.03 -14.66
N ALA A 53 -1.83 -0.04 -13.96
CA ALA A 53 -1.17 1.24 -13.74
C ALA A 53 0.09 1.08 -12.86
N ILE A 54 0.00 0.27 -11.82
CA ILE A 54 1.11 0.03 -10.89
C ILE A 54 2.19 -0.84 -11.54
N GLN A 55 1.82 -1.86 -12.32
CA GLN A 55 2.78 -2.62 -13.13
C GLN A 55 3.62 -1.74 -14.04
N LYS A 56 2.96 -0.80 -14.70
CA LYS A 56 3.65 0.17 -15.56
C LYS A 56 4.61 1.05 -14.77
N LEU A 57 4.21 1.50 -13.58
CA LEU A 57 5.02 2.37 -12.73
C LEU A 57 6.27 1.66 -12.21
N PHE A 58 6.12 0.42 -11.72
CA PHE A 58 7.24 -0.36 -11.20
C PHE A 58 8.06 -1.06 -12.28
N GLU A 59 7.55 -1.12 -13.52
CA GLU A 59 8.10 -1.95 -14.59
C GLU A 59 8.35 -3.41 -14.14
N PHE A 60 7.45 -3.89 -13.30
CA PHE A 60 7.55 -5.16 -12.60
C PHE A 60 6.20 -5.88 -12.55
N HIS A 61 6.22 -7.21 -12.58
CA HIS A 61 5.02 -8.04 -12.54
C HIS A 61 5.10 -9.01 -11.36
N LEU A 62 4.04 -9.09 -10.61
CA LEU A 62 3.89 -10.13 -9.59
C LEU A 62 3.67 -11.49 -10.30
N ARG A 63 4.28 -12.55 -9.76
CA ARG A 63 4.21 -13.89 -10.36
C ARG A 63 2.89 -14.59 -10.11
N ASP A 64 2.38 -14.44 -8.89
CA ASP A 64 1.18 -15.11 -8.42
C ASP A 64 -0.01 -14.18 -8.41
N LYS A 65 -1.22 -14.75 -8.47
CA LYS A 65 -2.45 -13.96 -8.35
C LYS A 65 -2.58 -13.38 -6.94
N ILE A 66 -3.07 -12.15 -6.90
CA ILE A 66 -3.35 -11.43 -5.66
C ILE A 66 -4.72 -11.85 -5.15
N GLU A 67 -4.81 -12.23 -3.88
CA GLU A 67 -6.06 -12.53 -3.24
C GLU A 67 -6.70 -11.26 -2.66
N LEU A 68 -7.90 -10.94 -3.09
CA LEU A 68 -8.71 -9.84 -2.53
C LEU A 68 -9.81 -10.43 -1.64
N VAL A 69 -9.86 -10.02 -0.39
CA VAL A 69 -10.94 -10.42 0.52
C VAL A 69 -11.83 -9.21 0.76
N LEU A 70 -13.03 -9.26 0.21
CA LEU A 70 -13.99 -8.17 0.26
C LEU A 70 -15.02 -8.40 1.36
N TYR A 71 -14.98 -7.54 2.35
CA TYR A 71 -15.98 -7.47 3.39
C TYR A 71 -17.14 -6.54 2.97
N ALA A 72 -18.35 -6.98 3.26
CA ALA A 72 -19.57 -6.20 2.94
C ALA A 72 -19.77 -5.03 3.91
N ASP A 73 -19.07 -5.02 5.03
CA ASP A 73 -19.25 -4.05 6.11
C ASP A 73 -17.88 -3.70 6.74
N PRO A 74 -17.64 -2.42 7.09
CA PRO A 74 -16.44 -2.02 7.80
C PRO A 74 -16.26 -2.70 9.17
N SER A 75 -17.35 -3.05 9.85
CA SER A 75 -17.29 -3.74 11.15
C SER A 75 -16.79 -5.16 11.03
N ASP A 76 -17.18 -5.87 9.96
CA ASP A 76 -16.69 -7.21 9.67
C ASP A 76 -15.19 -7.17 9.32
N HIS A 77 -14.78 -6.18 8.52
CA HIS A 77 -13.37 -5.94 8.24
C HIS A 77 -12.57 -5.63 9.51
N ALA A 78 -13.11 -4.82 10.43
CA ALA A 78 -12.45 -4.47 11.67
C ALA A 78 -12.29 -5.66 12.63
N GLN A 79 -13.15 -6.67 12.49
CA GLN A 79 -13.18 -7.85 13.35
C GLN A 79 -12.40 -9.05 12.78
N THR A 80 -11.77 -8.89 11.62
CA THR A 80 -10.97 -9.98 11.05
C THR A 80 -9.83 -10.40 11.96
N ASN A 81 -9.70 -11.72 12.17
CA ASN A 81 -8.59 -12.32 12.95
C ASN A 81 -7.31 -12.44 12.17
N ILE A 82 -7.30 -12.10 10.90
CA ILE A 82 -6.11 -12.21 10.09
C ILE A 82 -5.12 -11.25 10.70
N ASN A 83 -4.14 -11.82 11.43
CA ASN A 83 -3.02 -11.06 11.94
C ASN A 83 -2.31 -10.43 10.76
N LEU A 84 -2.22 -9.15 10.84
CA LEU A 84 -1.72 -8.32 9.79
C LEU A 84 -0.25 -8.10 10.09
N ASP A 85 0.56 -8.97 9.56
CA ASP A 85 1.99 -8.74 9.46
C ASP A 85 2.21 -7.67 8.36
N GLY A 86 1.57 -6.52 8.57
CA GLY A 86 1.74 -5.39 7.70
C GLY A 86 3.15 -4.83 7.88
N ILE A 87 3.89 -4.72 6.80
CA ILE A 87 5.19 -4.05 6.73
C ILE A 87 5.04 -2.58 7.20
N TRP A 88 3.82 -2.06 7.16
CA TRP A 88 3.50 -0.69 7.50
C TRP A 88 2.66 -0.62 8.78
N PRO A 89 3.10 0.13 9.79
CA PRO A 89 2.27 0.40 10.96
C PRO A 89 0.99 1.13 10.54
N GLU A 90 -0.10 0.90 11.26
CA GLU A 90 -1.35 1.64 11.04
C GLU A 90 -1.09 3.16 11.04
N LYS A 91 -1.26 3.77 9.89
CA LYS A 91 -1.09 5.21 9.74
C LYS A 91 -2.38 5.92 10.10
N LYS A 92 -2.32 6.80 11.08
CA LYS A 92 -3.48 7.58 11.55
C LYS A 92 -4.07 8.53 10.50
N TRP A 93 -3.32 8.81 9.44
CA TRP A 93 -3.71 9.83 8.48
C TRP A 93 -4.65 9.35 7.37
N LYS A 94 -4.70 8.04 7.09
CA LYS A 94 -5.61 7.45 6.09
C LYS A 94 -5.95 6.00 6.45
N THR A 95 -7.10 5.53 6.02
CA THR A 95 -7.48 4.13 6.13
C THR A 95 -6.70 3.32 5.11
N LEU A 96 -5.83 2.45 5.59
CA LEU A 96 -5.10 1.52 4.74
C LEU A 96 -5.79 0.15 4.73
N PRO A 97 -5.65 -0.61 3.64
CA PRO A 97 -6.11 -1.99 3.61
C PRO A 97 -5.27 -2.82 4.57
N ARG A 98 -5.81 -3.93 4.97
CA ARG A 98 -5.06 -4.91 5.72
C ARG A 98 -4.43 -5.89 4.75
N LEU A 99 -3.16 -6.23 4.99
CA LEU A 99 -2.38 -7.14 4.15
C LEU A 99 -1.95 -8.36 4.95
N LYS A 100 -1.97 -9.51 4.30
CA LYS A 100 -1.35 -10.74 4.81
C LYS A 100 -0.82 -11.58 3.65
N GLY A 101 0.50 -11.67 3.53
CA GLY A 101 1.09 -12.26 2.33
C GLY A 101 0.58 -11.51 1.09
N GLN A 102 0.12 -12.24 0.09
CA GLN A 102 -0.47 -11.66 -1.12
C GLN A 102 -1.97 -11.36 -1.01
N LYS A 103 -2.53 -11.33 0.22
CA LYS A 103 -3.94 -11.01 0.47
C LYS A 103 -4.11 -9.56 0.84
N ILE A 104 -5.03 -8.89 0.15
CA ILE A 104 -5.48 -7.54 0.47
C ILE A 104 -6.91 -7.64 1.02
N LEU A 105 -7.10 -7.21 2.25
CA LEU A 105 -8.40 -7.21 2.90
C LEU A 105 -9.03 -5.83 2.75
N LEU A 106 -10.19 -5.79 2.12
CA LEU A 106 -10.93 -4.59 1.75
C LEU A 106 -12.33 -4.62 2.32
N PHE A 107 -12.98 -3.47 2.41
CA PHE A 107 -14.43 -3.39 2.58
C PHE A 107 -15.01 -2.41 1.56
N PHE A 108 -16.30 -2.56 1.28
CA PHE A 108 -17.01 -1.64 0.42
C PHE A 108 -18.35 -1.23 1.06
N ASP A 109 -18.42 0.01 1.46
CA ASP A 109 -19.58 0.66 2.08
C ASP A 109 -20.37 1.55 1.11
N GLY A 110 -20.05 1.49 -0.19
CA GLY A 110 -20.58 2.36 -1.24
C GLY A 110 -19.66 3.53 -1.62
N ASN A 111 -18.57 3.75 -0.87
CA ASN A 111 -17.60 4.79 -1.19
C ASN A 111 -16.53 4.29 -2.18
N HIS A 112 -16.74 4.59 -3.46
CA HIS A 112 -15.86 4.18 -4.55
C HIS A 112 -14.44 4.75 -4.44
N SER A 113 -14.31 5.98 -3.98
CA SER A 113 -13.00 6.62 -3.82
C SER A 113 -12.19 5.97 -2.70
N LEU A 114 -12.85 5.65 -1.58
CA LEU A 114 -12.20 4.95 -0.48
C LEU A 114 -11.76 3.55 -0.89
N LEU A 115 -12.64 2.79 -1.56
CA LEU A 115 -12.32 1.46 -2.08
C LEU A 115 -11.10 1.50 -3.02
N ARG A 116 -11.11 2.43 -3.99
CA ARG A 116 -10.00 2.58 -4.93
C ARG A 116 -8.70 2.91 -4.22
N ASN A 117 -8.71 3.81 -3.25
CA ASN A 117 -7.53 4.18 -2.47
C ASN A 117 -7.01 3.01 -1.63
N MET A 118 -7.90 2.25 -0.99
CA MET A 118 -7.52 1.04 -0.25
C MET A 118 -6.88 0.01 -1.18
N LEU A 119 -7.49 -0.26 -2.32
CA LEU A 119 -6.99 -1.20 -3.30
C LEU A 119 -5.64 -0.75 -3.86
N ARG A 120 -5.53 0.50 -4.29
CA ARG A 120 -4.30 1.09 -4.82
C ARG A 120 -3.16 1.06 -3.80
N SER A 121 -3.41 1.48 -2.57
CA SER A 121 -2.38 1.44 -1.52
C SER A 121 -1.97 0.01 -1.16
N GLY A 122 -2.90 -0.94 -1.16
CA GLY A 122 -2.58 -2.35 -0.95
C GLY A 122 -1.70 -2.92 -2.06
N LEU A 123 -2.03 -2.63 -3.31
CA LEU A 123 -1.23 -3.03 -4.46
C LEU A 123 0.18 -2.42 -4.42
N ILE A 124 0.29 -1.12 -4.16
CA ILE A 124 1.59 -0.45 -4.05
C ILE A 124 2.47 -1.13 -3.00
N GLN A 125 1.91 -1.45 -1.83
CA GLN A 125 2.65 -2.14 -0.76
C GLN A 125 3.12 -3.54 -1.21
N LEU A 126 2.26 -4.32 -1.89
CA LEU A 126 2.63 -5.63 -2.40
C LEU A 126 3.73 -5.55 -3.46
N TYR A 127 3.59 -4.59 -4.38
CA TYR A 127 4.60 -4.36 -5.43
C TYR A 127 5.91 -3.92 -4.82
N PHE A 128 5.87 -2.99 -3.87
CA PHE A 128 7.05 -2.48 -3.21
C PHE A 128 7.82 -3.59 -2.49
N ALA A 129 7.13 -4.38 -1.66
CA ALA A 129 7.74 -5.52 -0.98
C ALA A 129 8.34 -6.53 -1.98
N SER A 130 7.58 -6.93 -2.99
CA SER A 130 8.06 -7.91 -3.98
C SER A 130 9.20 -7.37 -4.85
N PHE A 131 9.20 -6.07 -5.13
CA PHE A 131 10.22 -5.42 -5.93
C PHE A 131 11.58 -5.35 -5.21
N PHE A 132 11.59 -5.04 -3.92
CA PHE A 132 12.82 -4.90 -3.16
C PHE A 132 13.30 -6.20 -2.52
N ASP A 133 12.40 -7.03 -2.00
CA ASP A 133 12.77 -8.26 -1.28
C ASP A 133 13.07 -9.44 -2.21
N GLY A 134 12.56 -9.39 -3.44
CA GLY A 134 12.82 -10.43 -4.46
C GLY A 134 12.24 -11.81 -4.13
N THR A 135 11.58 -11.96 -2.98
CA THR A 135 10.94 -13.17 -2.49
C THR A 135 9.44 -12.99 -2.40
N ALA A 136 8.69 -14.06 -2.68
CA ALA A 136 7.28 -14.10 -2.31
C ALA A 136 7.21 -13.89 -0.78
N LEU A 137 6.29 -13.04 -0.34
CA LEU A 137 6.08 -12.63 1.07
C LEU A 137 6.05 -13.76 2.13
N GLN A 138 6.09 -15.01 1.72
CA GLN A 138 6.12 -16.17 2.62
C GLN A 138 7.48 -16.38 3.28
N ASP A 139 8.57 -15.91 2.68
CA ASP A 139 9.94 -16.11 3.20
C ASP A 139 10.49 -14.84 3.92
N ALA A 140 9.79 -13.72 3.83
CA ALA A 140 10.24 -12.43 4.39
C ALA A 140 10.30 -12.40 5.92
N VAL A 141 9.69 -13.36 6.61
CA VAL A 141 9.74 -13.45 8.10
C VAL A 141 11.09 -13.97 8.62
N GLN A 142 11.95 -14.52 7.77
CA GLN A 142 13.22 -15.13 8.22
C GLN A 142 14.50 -14.58 7.59
N GLN A 143 14.41 -13.71 6.61
CA GLN A 143 15.61 -13.07 6.08
C GLN A 143 15.66 -11.60 6.52
N VAL A 144 16.61 -11.32 7.40
CA VAL A 144 17.03 -9.96 7.72
C VAL A 144 17.45 -9.33 6.39
N VAL A 145 16.59 -8.49 5.85
CA VAL A 145 16.93 -7.70 4.66
C VAL A 145 18.00 -6.70 5.13
N ASP A 146 19.21 -6.84 4.63
CA ASP A 146 20.35 -5.95 4.93
C ASP A 146 20.12 -4.51 4.42
N PHE A 147 18.98 -4.25 3.77
CA PHE A 147 18.65 -2.97 3.20
C PHE A 147 17.29 -2.48 3.72
N GLN A 148 17.32 -1.47 4.56
CA GLN A 148 16.14 -0.78 5.04
C GLN A 148 16.02 0.57 4.35
N LEU A 149 14.91 0.77 3.66
CA LEU A 149 14.57 2.07 3.11
C LEU A 149 14.20 3.06 4.21
N GLU A 150 14.57 4.30 4.03
CA GLU A 150 14.16 5.35 4.96
C GLU A 150 12.65 5.54 4.93
N ALA A 151 12.06 5.75 6.11
CA ALA A 151 10.60 5.87 6.25
C ALA A 151 10.00 6.99 5.38
N TRP A 152 10.70 8.10 5.20
CA TRP A 152 10.22 9.20 4.36
C TRP A 152 10.12 8.78 2.87
N PHE A 153 11.08 7.98 2.40
CA PHE A 153 11.10 7.50 1.03
C PHE A 153 9.91 6.58 0.75
N GLU A 154 9.79 5.55 1.56
CA GLU A 154 8.80 4.50 1.42
C GLU A 154 7.37 5.00 1.72
N GLU A 155 7.15 5.59 2.92
CA GLU A 155 5.84 6.13 3.31
C GLU A 155 5.40 7.30 2.45
N GLY A 156 6.35 8.13 2.05
CA GLY A 156 6.10 9.24 1.16
C GLY A 156 5.66 8.78 -0.21
N LEU A 157 6.32 7.77 -0.77
CA LEU A 157 5.95 7.20 -2.06
C LEU A 157 4.56 6.55 -2.01
N LEU A 158 4.29 5.72 -0.98
CA LEU A 158 2.98 5.13 -0.79
C LEU A 158 1.88 6.20 -0.76
N ARG A 159 2.09 7.25 0.02
CA ARG A 159 1.13 8.36 0.12
C ARG A 159 0.98 9.10 -1.20
N TYR A 160 2.09 9.41 -1.86
CA TYR A 160 2.08 10.13 -3.13
C TYR A 160 1.36 9.33 -4.22
N LEU A 161 1.68 8.07 -4.38
CA LEU A 161 1.07 7.21 -5.41
C LEU A 161 -0.41 6.91 -5.13
N THR A 162 -0.84 6.94 -3.86
CA THR A 162 -2.24 6.67 -3.49
C THR A 162 -3.12 7.91 -3.60
N TYR A 163 -2.65 9.06 -3.10
CA TYR A 163 -3.45 10.27 -2.93
C TYR A 163 -2.93 11.47 -3.73
N GLY A 164 -1.68 11.42 -4.19
CA GLY A 164 -1.01 12.57 -4.80
C GLY A 164 -0.64 13.64 -3.76
N TRP A 165 -0.37 14.84 -4.27
CA TRP A 165 -0.25 16.06 -3.47
C TRP A 165 -1.61 16.74 -3.37
N ASP A 166 -2.39 16.35 -2.38
CA ASP A 166 -3.74 16.87 -2.16
C ASP A 166 -3.74 18.10 -1.23
N GLN A 167 -4.89 18.76 -1.12
CA GLN A 167 -5.06 19.94 -0.27
C GLN A 167 -4.80 19.66 1.23
N GLU A 168 -5.01 18.41 1.67
CA GLU A 168 -4.71 18.00 3.04
C GLU A 168 -3.20 17.95 3.27
N ALA A 169 -2.46 17.36 2.32
CA ALA A 169 -1.01 17.32 2.35
C ALA A 169 -0.41 18.74 2.33
N GLU A 170 -0.91 19.62 1.46
CA GLU A 170 -0.46 21.00 1.37
C GLU A 170 -0.68 21.77 2.67
N ARG A 171 -1.89 21.72 3.24
CA ARG A 171 -2.19 22.36 4.53
C ARG A 171 -1.32 21.83 5.66
N ALA A 172 -1.18 20.51 5.75
CA ALA A 172 -0.34 19.88 6.76
C ALA A 172 1.14 20.29 6.60
N PHE A 173 1.63 20.38 5.37
CA PHE A 173 2.99 20.82 5.06
C PHE A 173 3.20 22.26 5.52
N LEU A 174 2.33 23.20 5.14
CA LEU A 174 2.42 24.61 5.54
C LEU A 174 2.37 24.80 7.06
N GLN A 175 1.63 23.96 7.78
CA GLN A 175 1.55 24.01 9.24
C GLN A 175 2.79 23.45 9.94
N GLN A 176 3.40 22.42 9.40
CA GLN A 176 4.47 21.67 10.06
C GLN A 176 5.87 22.03 9.56
N TRP A 177 5.98 22.46 8.31
CA TRP A 177 7.24 22.96 7.76
C TRP A 177 7.56 24.34 8.33
N LYS A 178 8.61 24.43 9.12
CA LYS A 178 9.05 25.67 9.79
C LYS A 178 10.39 26.17 9.29
N GLY A 179 10.70 25.95 8.01
CA GLY A 179 11.99 26.31 7.42
C GLY A 179 13.16 25.48 7.96
N GLN A 180 12.88 24.30 8.50
CA GLN A 180 13.90 23.39 9.00
C GLN A 180 14.52 22.56 7.84
N SER A 181 15.66 21.89 8.11
CA SER A 181 16.27 20.98 7.11
C SER A 181 15.34 19.80 6.79
N PHE A 182 15.46 19.27 5.58
CA PHE A 182 14.68 18.08 5.17
C PHE A 182 14.91 16.89 6.12
N SER A 183 16.16 16.62 6.50
CA SER A 183 16.51 15.55 7.43
C SER A 183 15.76 15.67 8.77
N LYS A 184 15.67 16.87 9.34
CA LYS A 184 14.91 17.09 10.58
C LYS A 184 13.42 16.92 10.36
N PHE A 185 12.88 17.41 9.25
CA PHE A 185 11.48 17.30 8.92
C PHE A 185 11.06 15.85 8.65
N SER A 186 11.87 15.09 7.89
CA SER A 186 11.61 13.69 7.59
C SER A 186 11.67 12.80 8.83
N ALA A 187 12.54 13.10 9.77
CA ALA A 187 12.59 12.40 11.06
C ALA A 187 11.32 12.62 11.91
N GLN A 188 10.71 13.80 11.85
CA GLN A 188 9.50 14.13 12.61
C GLN A 188 8.20 13.70 11.91
N CYS A 189 8.15 13.86 10.60
CA CYS A 189 6.95 13.68 9.79
C CYS A 189 7.29 12.93 8.49
N PRO A 190 7.76 11.67 8.54
CA PRO A 190 8.30 10.97 7.38
C PRO A 190 7.33 10.92 6.20
N SER A 191 6.09 10.54 6.42
CA SER A 191 5.08 10.48 5.36
C SER A 191 4.82 11.83 4.69
N LEU A 192 4.81 12.92 5.47
CA LEU A 192 4.53 14.26 4.95
C LEU A 192 5.76 14.84 4.22
N ALA A 193 6.94 14.66 4.79
CA ALA A 193 8.19 15.03 4.15
C ALA A 193 8.35 14.27 2.83
N GLY A 194 8.13 12.98 2.85
CA GLY A 194 8.24 12.14 1.68
C GLY A 194 7.24 12.49 0.58
N VAL A 195 5.95 12.70 0.90
CA VAL A 195 4.97 13.09 -0.13
C VAL A 195 5.30 14.45 -0.76
N SER A 196 5.80 15.41 0.02
CA SER A 196 6.24 16.70 -0.51
C SER A 196 7.46 16.55 -1.44
N PHE A 197 8.38 15.69 -1.06
CA PHE A 197 9.58 15.39 -1.83
C PHE A 197 9.24 14.67 -3.16
N TRP A 198 8.40 13.66 -3.13
CA TRP A 198 7.96 12.95 -4.33
C TRP A 198 7.16 13.84 -5.28
N ASN A 199 6.34 14.75 -4.73
CA ASN A 199 5.69 15.77 -5.54
C ASN A 199 6.70 16.68 -6.25
N PHE A 200 7.74 17.12 -5.55
CA PHE A 200 8.84 17.89 -6.13
C PHE A 200 9.54 17.11 -7.25
N VAL A 201 9.91 15.86 -7.00
CA VAL A 201 10.60 15.00 -7.97
C VAL A 201 9.78 14.84 -9.24
N VAL A 202 8.51 14.48 -9.12
CA VAL A 202 7.65 14.26 -10.29
C VAL A 202 7.40 15.55 -11.06
N HIS A 203 7.25 16.68 -10.35
CA HIS A 203 7.02 17.97 -10.99
C HIS A 203 8.24 18.45 -11.79
N HIS A 204 9.46 18.17 -11.31
CA HIS A 204 10.70 18.62 -11.96
C HIS A 204 11.27 17.62 -12.98
N TYR A 205 11.11 16.33 -12.73
CA TYR A 205 11.76 15.27 -13.52
C TYR A 205 10.77 14.35 -14.24
N GLY A 206 9.45 14.52 -14.01
CA GLY A 206 8.39 13.71 -14.60
C GLY A 206 8.14 12.39 -13.86
N GLU A 207 7.02 11.72 -14.17
CA GLU A 207 6.60 10.47 -13.50
C GLU A 207 7.60 9.31 -13.71
N GLN A 208 8.29 9.26 -14.85
CA GLN A 208 9.25 8.21 -15.14
C GLN A 208 10.44 8.20 -14.17
N SER A 209 10.71 9.33 -13.52
CA SER A 209 11.75 9.43 -12.49
C SER A 209 11.51 8.48 -11.31
N ILE A 210 10.24 8.17 -11.00
CA ILE A 210 9.89 7.21 -9.93
C ILE A 210 10.42 5.82 -10.29
N SER A 211 10.06 5.29 -11.46
CA SER A 211 10.51 3.97 -11.93
C SER A 211 12.03 3.87 -11.98
N ASN A 212 12.67 4.90 -12.57
CA ASN A 212 14.12 4.95 -12.70
C ASN A 212 14.79 4.92 -11.31
N TRP A 213 14.32 5.76 -10.39
CA TRP A 213 14.91 5.82 -9.05
C TRP A 213 14.69 4.52 -8.26
N LEU A 214 13.50 3.96 -8.28
CA LEU A 214 13.23 2.66 -7.65
C LEU A 214 14.13 1.56 -8.21
N TYR A 215 14.31 1.50 -9.52
CA TYR A 215 15.16 0.52 -10.18
C TYR A 215 16.63 0.64 -9.76
N ILE A 216 17.19 1.84 -9.79
CA ILE A 216 18.57 2.08 -9.38
C ILE A 216 18.75 1.85 -7.87
N THR A 217 17.80 2.28 -7.04
CA THR A 217 17.82 2.00 -5.59
C THR A 217 17.85 0.50 -5.30
N ARG A 218 17.09 -0.30 -6.05
CA ARG A 218 17.12 -1.76 -5.93
C ARG A 218 18.49 -2.36 -6.22
N ILE A 219 19.20 -1.83 -7.22
CA ILE A 219 20.52 -2.32 -7.62
C ILE A 219 21.59 -1.89 -6.62
N HIS A 220 21.64 -0.62 -6.29
CA HIS A 220 22.66 -0.03 -5.44
C HIS A 220 22.44 -0.27 -3.94
N LYS A 221 21.21 -0.61 -3.55
CA LYS A 221 20.82 -0.74 -2.13
C LYS A 221 21.06 0.54 -1.32
N ASP A 222 21.01 1.68 -1.99
CA ASP A 222 21.18 3.01 -1.42
C ASP A 222 20.31 4.03 -2.16
N VAL A 223 19.51 4.80 -1.41
CA VAL A 223 18.57 5.77 -1.95
C VAL A 223 19.29 7.02 -2.46
N GLU A 224 20.33 7.47 -1.73
CA GLU A 224 21.07 8.68 -2.07
C GLU A 224 21.98 8.46 -3.28
N ASP A 225 22.72 7.35 -3.31
CA ASP A 225 23.53 6.97 -4.46
C ASP A 225 22.68 6.83 -5.72
N ALA A 226 21.51 6.19 -5.60
CA ALA A 226 20.56 6.07 -6.70
C ALA A 226 20.07 7.42 -7.19
N ALA A 227 19.79 8.35 -6.28
CA ALA A 227 19.37 9.70 -6.63
C ALA A 227 20.46 10.48 -7.39
N GLN A 228 21.71 10.37 -6.98
CA GLN A 228 22.83 10.98 -7.71
C GLN A 228 22.92 10.48 -9.15
N ILE A 229 22.70 9.19 -9.37
CA ILE A 229 22.73 8.58 -10.70
C ILE A 229 21.55 9.07 -11.54
N VAL A 230 20.33 9.04 -10.98
CA VAL A 230 19.10 9.36 -11.73
C VAL A 230 18.98 10.86 -12.02
N PHE A 231 19.34 11.71 -11.07
CA PHE A 231 19.13 13.14 -11.15
C PHE A 231 20.42 13.93 -11.40
N SER A 232 21.59 13.28 -11.40
CA SER A 232 22.91 13.92 -11.48
C SER A 232 23.11 15.02 -10.43
N GLN A 233 22.47 14.89 -9.28
CA GLN A 233 22.52 15.82 -8.16
C GLN A 233 22.54 15.06 -6.84
N SER A 234 23.31 15.56 -5.86
CA SER A 234 23.18 15.14 -4.45
C SER A 234 22.04 15.91 -3.79
N PHE A 235 21.23 15.22 -2.99
CA PHE A 235 20.16 15.82 -2.21
C PHE A 235 20.60 16.21 -0.80
#